data_43ade5f3dd51aac27ba2474e7cb10f39
#
_entry.id   43ade5f3dd51aac27ba2474e7cb10f39
#
_cell.length_a   1.000
_cell.length_b   1.000
_cell.length_c   1.000
_cell.angle_alpha   90.00
_cell.angle_beta   90.00
_cell.angle_gamma   90.00
#
_symmetry.space_group_name_H-M   'P 1'
#
loop_
_entity.id
_entity.type
_entity.pdbx_description
1 polymer ?
#
loop_
_entity_poly.entity_id
_entity_poly.type
_entity_poly.pdbx_seq_one_letter_code
_entity_poly.pdbx_strand_id
1 'polypeptide(L)'
;MVMPLSAIEAQPWTAPVEDAFDGLLITSANAVRFGGPELQKLEGLPVYAVGEATADTAREAGFAVEKVGSGGVDSLLSQIAPQSRLLHLCGVHRRVPKNAVQQIEPIVVYCSVERDLPGNLKQFEGAVVAVHSPRAGERLDGLYLEESVDRSATTVVAISEDAARPAGQGWQQVEVASEPNDAALLALAARLCQNV
;
A
#
# COMPACT_ATOMS: atom_id res chain seq x y z
N MET A 1 8.72 -17.43 -9.18
CA MET A 1 7.30 -17.72 -8.82
C MET A 1 6.74 -16.53 -8.07
N VAL A 2 5.49 -16.10 -8.33
CA VAL A 2 4.84 -15.01 -7.58
C VAL A 2 3.77 -15.63 -6.70
N MET A 3 3.92 -15.48 -5.37
CA MET A 3 2.94 -15.97 -4.38
C MET A 3 2.63 -14.84 -3.38
N PRO A 4 1.61 -14.04 -3.66
CA PRO A 4 1.26 -12.94 -2.77
C PRO A 4 0.66 -13.45 -1.46
N LEU A 5 1.20 -12.97 -0.31
CA LEU A 5 0.70 -13.28 1.04
C LEU A 5 -0.67 -12.64 1.33
N SER A 6 -1.06 -11.66 0.52
CA SER A 6 -2.35 -10.97 0.65
C SER A 6 -2.90 -10.62 -0.72
N ALA A 7 -4.21 -10.38 -0.78
CA ALA A 7 -4.89 -9.80 -1.93
C ALA A 7 -5.60 -8.51 -1.52
N ILE A 8 -5.80 -7.63 -2.49
CA ILE A 8 -6.66 -6.48 -2.30
C ILE A 8 -8.05 -6.83 -2.79
N GLU A 9 -9.05 -6.55 -1.96
CA GLU A 9 -10.46 -6.77 -2.27
C GLU A 9 -11.25 -5.49 -2.10
N ALA A 10 -12.21 -5.26 -3.03
CA ALA A 10 -13.15 -4.16 -2.93
C ALA A 10 -14.04 -4.33 -1.68
N GLN A 11 -14.35 -3.22 -1.04
CA GLN A 11 -15.33 -3.17 0.05
C GLN A 11 -16.61 -2.50 -0.46
N PRO A 12 -17.79 -2.97 -0.03
CA PRO A 12 -19.03 -2.28 -0.33
C PRO A 12 -19.03 -0.89 0.29
N TRP A 13 -19.35 0.11 -0.50
CA TRP A 13 -19.51 1.49 -0.05
C TRP A 13 -20.53 2.21 -0.92
N THR A 14 -20.97 3.37 -0.48
CA THR A 14 -21.91 4.22 -1.22
C THR A 14 -21.30 5.61 -1.30
N ALA A 15 -21.27 6.19 -2.50
CA ALA A 15 -20.79 7.53 -2.69
C ALA A 15 -21.71 8.53 -1.97
N PRO A 16 -21.16 9.44 -1.16
CA PRO A 16 -21.91 10.55 -0.59
C PRO A 16 -22.30 11.55 -1.69
N VAL A 17 -23.07 12.54 -1.31
CA VAL A 17 -23.42 13.65 -2.22
C VAL A 17 -22.13 14.43 -2.53
N GLU A 18 -21.82 14.57 -3.83
CA GLU A 18 -20.59 15.18 -4.33
C GLU A 18 -20.41 16.63 -3.82
N ASP A 19 -21.48 17.44 -3.89
CA ASP A 19 -21.48 18.86 -3.46
C ASP A 19 -21.13 19.08 -1.97
N ALA A 20 -21.04 17.99 -1.19
CA ALA A 20 -20.64 18.08 0.21
C ALA A 20 -19.13 18.20 0.41
N PHE A 21 -18.33 18.04 -0.65
CA PHE A 21 -16.87 18.00 -0.59
C PHE A 21 -16.22 18.92 -1.61
N ASP A 22 -15.03 19.42 -1.27
CA ASP A 22 -14.20 20.26 -2.14
C ASP A 22 -13.18 19.43 -2.94
N GLY A 23 -13.07 18.12 -2.67
CA GLY A 23 -12.20 17.24 -3.42
C GLY A 23 -12.00 15.86 -2.80
N LEU A 24 -11.35 15.01 -3.58
CA LEU A 24 -10.98 13.65 -3.20
C LEU A 24 -9.53 13.61 -2.71
N LEU A 25 -9.30 13.07 -1.53
CA LEU A 25 -7.98 12.70 -1.06
C LEU A 25 -7.73 11.23 -1.37
N ILE A 26 -6.74 10.93 -2.20
CA ILE A 26 -6.40 9.56 -2.60
C ILE A 26 -4.93 9.29 -2.26
N THR A 27 -4.71 8.41 -1.27
CA THR A 27 -3.38 8.07 -0.76
C THR A 27 -2.83 6.75 -1.30
N SER A 28 -3.60 6.06 -2.16
CA SER A 28 -3.21 4.81 -2.80
C SER A 28 -3.99 4.61 -4.09
N ALA A 29 -3.31 4.16 -5.15
CA ALA A 29 -3.94 3.77 -6.41
C ALA A 29 -5.03 2.69 -6.25
N ASN A 30 -4.95 1.88 -5.19
CA ASN A 30 -5.97 0.87 -4.90
C ASN A 30 -7.35 1.48 -4.60
N ALA A 31 -7.41 2.69 -4.06
CA ALA A 31 -8.70 3.37 -3.87
C ALA A 31 -9.44 3.62 -5.18
N VAL A 32 -8.70 3.90 -6.25
CA VAL A 32 -9.27 4.06 -7.60
C VAL A 32 -9.58 2.69 -8.23
N ARG A 33 -8.63 1.75 -8.19
CA ARG A 33 -8.77 0.43 -8.81
C ARG A 33 -9.92 -0.39 -8.23
N PHE A 34 -10.20 -0.22 -6.95
CA PHE A 34 -11.22 -0.99 -6.21
C PHE A 34 -12.43 -0.15 -5.80
N GLY A 35 -12.50 1.12 -6.19
CA GLY A 35 -13.61 2.02 -5.90
C GLY A 35 -14.93 1.64 -6.57
N GLY A 36 -14.87 0.89 -7.67
CA GLY A 36 -16.06 0.40 -8.36
C GLY A 36 -16.93 1.51 -8.98
N PRO A 37 -18.21 1.20 -9.31
CA PRO A 37 -19.10 2.15 -10.00
C PRO A 37 -19.47 3.37 -9.15
N GLU A 38 -19.43 3.26 -7.84
CA GLU A 38 -19.70 4.40 -6.96
C GLU A 38 -18.69 5.54 -7.13
N LEU A 39 -17.47 5.21 -7.54
CA LEU A 39 -16.40 6.17 -7.79
C LEU A 39 -16.76 7.18 -8.90
N GLN A 40 -17.49 6.72 -9.93
CA GLN A 40 -17.90 7.57 -11.05
C GLN A 40 -18.86 8.70 -10.64
N LYS A 41 -19.59 8.53 -9.54
CA LYS A 41 -20.48 9.56 -9.01
C LYS A 41 -19.75 10.75 -8.39
N LEU A 42 -18.41 10.68 -8.33
CA LEU A 42 -17.53 11.70 -7.74
C LEU A 42 -16.55 12.28 -8.77
N GLU A 43 -16.83 12.11 -10.08
CA GLU A 43 -15.95 12.56 -11.17
C GLU A 43 -15.78 14.09 -11.22
N GLY A 44 -16.74 14.85 -10.72
CA GLY A 44 -16.68 16.31 -10.66
C GLY A 44 -15.71 16.84 -9.59
N LEU A 45 -15.29 16.00 -8.63
CA LEU A 45 -14.38 16.42 -7.58
C LEU A 45 -12.91 16.39 -8.02
N PRO A 46 -12.12 17.46 -7.76
CA PRO A 46 -10.70 17.44 -8.01
C PRO A 46 -9.99 16.44 -7.09
N VAL A 47 -8.97 15.76 -7.61
CA VAL A 47 -8.20 14.76 -6.87
C VAL A 47 -6.91 15.35 -6.33
N TYR A 48 -6.67 15.13 -5.06
CA TYR A 48 -5.42 15.36 -4.35
C TYR A 48 -4.77 13.99 -4.10
N ALA A 49 -3.74 13.65 -4.87
CA ALA A 49 -3.12 12.33 -4.87
C ALA A 49 -1.78 12.30 -4.12
N VAL A 50 -1.52 11.25 -3.36
CA VAL A 50 -0.19 10.97 -2.80
C VAL A 50 0.58 10.07 -3.74
N GLY A 51 1.64 10.61 -4.37
CA GLY A 51 2.52 9.92 -5.30
C GLY A 51 2.00 9.88 -6.75
N GLU A 52 2.93 9.93 -7.71
CA GLU A 52 2.61 9.94 -9.16
C GLU A 52 1.84 8.70 -9.60
N ALA A 53 2.20 7.51 -9.13
CA ALA A 53 1.49 6.29 -9.49
C ALA A 53 0.00 6.32 -9.09
N THR A 54 -0.34 7.01 -7.99
CA THR A 54 -1.74 7.23 -7.58
C THR A 54 -2.41 8.25 -8.48
N ALA A 55 -1.70 9.34 -8.80
CA ALA A 55 -2.18 10.39 -9.68
C ALA A 55 -2.45 9.87 -11.10
N ASP A 56 -1.54 9.08 -11.65
CA ASP A 56 -1.70 8.48 -12.99
C ASP A 56 -2.90 7.54 -13.02
N THR A 57 -3.07 6.69 -12.01
CA THR A 57 -4.25 5.83 -11.92
C THR A 57 -5.56 6.65 -11.84
N ALA A 58 -5.56 7.78 -11.15
CA ALA A 58 -6.73 8.67 -11.09
C ALA A 58 -7.01 9.34 -12.45
N ARG A 59 -5.97 9.82 -13.15
CA ARG A 59 -6.09 10.38 -14.51
C ARG A 59 -6.63 9.36 -15.51
N GLU A 60 -6.10 8.12 -15.48
CA GLU A 60 -6.57 7.01 -16.30
C GLU A 60 -8.05 6.66 -16.04
N ALA A 61 -8.53 6.86 -14.82
CA ALA A 61 -9.93 6.69 -14.44
C ALA A 61 -10.83 7.89 -14.77
N GLY A 62 -10.29 8.96 -15.39
CA GLY A 62 -11.05 10.15 -15.84
C GLY A 62 -11.07 11.31 -14.85
N PHE A 63 -10.39 11.22 -13.72
CA PHE A 63 -10.39 12.29 -12.71
C PHE A 63 -9.44 13.44 -13.05
N ALA A 64 -9.87 14.66 -12.71
CA ALA A 64 -8.99 15.82 -12.72
C ALA A 64 -8.06 15.81 -11.49
N VAL A 65 -6.77 15.58 -11.71
CA VAL A 65 -5.77 15.62 -10.63
C VAL A 65 -5.30 17.06 -10.44
N GLU A 66 -5.71 17.67 -9.34
CA GLU A 66 -5.37 19.05 -8.98
C GLU A 66 -3.96 19.16 -8.41
N LYS A 67 -3.55 18.18 -7.57
CA LYS A 67 -2.25 18.21 -6.92
C LYS A 67 -1.70 16.82 -6.60
N VAL A 68 -0.39 16.70 -6.72
CA VAL A 68 0.33 15.46 -6.38
C VAL A 68 1.35 15.75 -5.27
N GLY A 69 1.27 15.00 -4.17
CA GLY A 69 2.21 15.09 -3.06
C GLY A 69 3.30 14.03 -3.15
N SER A 70 4.57 14.41 -3.00
CA SER A 70 5.71 13.49 -2.99
C SER A 70 6.21 13.13 -1.58
N GLY A 71 5.88 13.94 -0.57
CA GLY A 71 6.34 13.79 0.82
C GLY A 71 5.32 13.12 1.78
N GLY A 72 4.36 12.37 1.25
CA GLY A 72 3.30 11.75 2.04
C GLY A 72 2.07 12.66 2.24
N VAL A 73 1.07 12.16 2.98
CA VAL A 73 -0.23 12.82 3.12
C VAL A 73 -0.17 14.16 3.84
N ASP A 74 0.63 14.27 4.90
CA ASP A 74 0.75 15.53 5.66
C ASP A 74 1.37 16.65 4.81
N SER A 75 2.39 16.32 3.99
CA SER A 75 3.00 17.25 3.05
C SER A 75 2.02 17.71 1.96
N LEU A 76 1.16 16.82 1.47
CA LEU A 76 0.13 17.17 0.50
C LEU A 76 -0.92 18.10 1.14
N LEU A 77 -1.41 17.76 2.33
CA LEU A 77 -2.42 18.54 3.04
C LEU A 77 -1.96 19.96 3.38
N SER A 78 -0.67 20.16 3.66
CA SER A 78 -0.12 21.50 3.91
C SER A 78 -0.23 22.45 2.72
N GLN A 79 -0.52 21.93 1.54
CA GLN A 79 -0.67 22.67 0.28
C GLN A 79 -2.14 22.87 -0.13
N ILE A 80 -3.10 22.37 0.64
CA ILE A 80 -4.55 22.45 0.39
C ILE A 80 -5.15 23.45 1.37
N ALA A 81 -6.15 24.20 0.92
CA ALA A 81 -6.81 25.21 1.74
C ALA A 81 -7.30 24.64 3.09
N PRO A 82 -7.03 25.29 4.22
CA PRO A 82 -7.34 24.75 5.55
C PRO A 82 -8.82 24.43 5.81
N GLN A 83 -9.72 25.17 5.14
CA GLN A 83 -11.18 25.02 5.28
C GLN A 83 -11.78 23.93 4.40
N SER A 84 -10.97 23.29 3.53
CA SER A 84 -11.49 22.28 2.59
C SER A 84 -12.06 21.09 3.32
N ARG A 85 -13.18 20.57 2.78
CA ARG A 85 -13.75 19.27 3.14
C ARG A 85 -13.33 18.23 2.12
N LEU A 86 -12.53 17.27 2.54
CA LEU A 86 -11.98 16.24 1.66
C LEU A 86 -12.59 14.89 1.95
N LEU A 87 -13.06 14.21 0.91
CA LEU A 87 -13.45 12.81 0.98
C LEU A 87 -12.22 11.94 0.78
N HIS A 88 -11.81 11.20 1.80
CA HIS A 88 -10.65 10.31 1.72
C HIS A 88 -11.07 8.88 1.37
N LEU A 89 -10.97 8.51 0.10
CA LEU A 89 -11.15 7.13 -0.33
C LEU A 89 -9.90 6.31 0.06
N CYS A 90 -10.08 5.30 0.91
CA CYS A 90 -8.97 4.63 1.56
C CYS A 90 -9.20 3.13 1.77
N GLY A 91 -8.15 2.44 2.18
CA GLY A 91 -8.24 1.07 2.68
C GLY A 91 -8.61 1.02 4.17
N VAL A 92 -9.01 -0.16 4.66
CA VAL A 92 -9.23 -0.42 6.09
C VAL A 92 -8.00 0.00 6.90
N HIS A 93 -6.82 -0.35 6.41
CA HIS A 93 -5.55 0.03 7.02
C HIS A 93 -4.97 1.24 6.29
N ARG A 94 -5.14 2.42 6.87
CA ARG A 94 -4.67 3.68 6.32
C ARG A 94 -3.81 4.44 7.33
N ARG A 95 -2.89 5.24 6.84
CA ARG A 95 -2.22 6.25 7.67
C ARG A 95 -3.21 7.39 7.93
N VAL A 96 -3.43 7.69 9.20
CA VAL A 96 -4.20 8.88 9.58
C VAL A 96 -3.27 10.07 9.54
N PRO A 97 -3.63 11.17 8.85
CA PRO A 97 -2.84 12.40 8.87
C PRO A 97 -2.67 12.92 10.30
N LYS A 98 -1.46 13.37 10.64
CA LYS A 98 -1.15 13.82 12.01
C LYS A 98 -1.46 15.30 12.23
N ASN A 99 -1.34 16.11 11.17
CA ASN A 99 -1.40 17.57 11.25
C ASN A 99 -2.45 18.16 10.28
N ALA A 100 -3.49 17.40 9.98
CA ALA A 100 -4.56 17.90 9.11
C ALA A 100 -5.36 18.99 9.81
N VAL A 101 -5.53 20.13 9.10
CA VAL A 101 -6.42 21.23 9.49
C VAL A 101 -7.70 21.20 8.67
N GLN A 102 -7.74 20.43 7.57
CA GLN A 102 -8.88 20.17 6.74
C GLN A 102 -9.88 19.25 7.43
N GLN A 103 -11.13 19.30 7.04
CA GLN A 103 -12.13 18.31 7.41
C GLN A 103 -11.98 17.10 6.49
N ILE A 104 -11.52 15.97 7.01
CA ILE A 104 -11.29 14.76 6.24
C ILE A 104 -12.27 13.67 6.66
N GLU A 105 -13.14 13.29 5.72
CA GLU A 105 -14.10 12.19 5.91
C GLU A 105 -13.59 10.93 5.20
N PRO A 106 -13.21 9.87 5.94
CA PRO A 106 -12.71 8.66 5.33
C PRO A 106 -13.84 7.72 4.95
N ILE A 107 -13.77 7.17 3.73
CA ILE A 107 -14.60 6.04 3.29
C ILE A 107 -13.69 4.89 2.89
N VAL A 108 -13.95 3.72 3.47
CA VAL A 108 -13.21 2.50 3.15
C VAL A 108 -13.80 1.90 1.88
N VAL A 109 -12.95 1.78 0.84
CA VAL A 109 -13.35 1.23 -0.47
C VAL A 109 -12.63 -0.06 -0.83
N TYR A 110 -11.60 -0.43 -0.08
CA TYR A 110 -10.88 -1.70 -0.23
C TYR A 110 -10.28 -2.19 1.10
N CYS A 111 -9.95 -3.47 1.15
CA CYS A 111 -9.13 -4.03 2.22
C CYS A 111 -8.04 -4.95 1.65
N SER A 112 -7.01 -5.19 2.46
CA SER A 112 -6.04 -6.25 2.21
C SER A 112 -6.46 -7.47 3.03
N VAL A 113 -6.77 -8.57 2.36
CA VAL A 113 -7.08 -9.86 2.99
C VAL A 113 -5.89 -10.79 2.90
N GLU A 114 -5.67 -11.58 3.93
CA GLU A 114 -4.64 -12.61 3.92
C GLU A 114 -5.03 -13.74 2.98
N ARG A 115 -4.05 -14.32 2.33
CA ARG A 115 -4.22 -15.51 1.50
C ARG A 115 -3.61 -16.71 2.19
N ASP A 116 -4.30 -17.83 2.09
CA ASP A 116 -3.68 -19.12 2.39
C ASP A 116 -2.60 -19.41 1.36
N LEU A 117 -1.44 -19.84 1.82
CA LEU A 117 -0.37 -20.23 0.93
C LEU A 117 -0.67 -21.62 0.36
N PRO A 118 -0.64 -21.80 -0.96
CA PRO A 118 -0.75 -23.13 -1.53
C PRO A 118 0.54 -23.91 -1.26
N GLY A 119 0.47 -24.94 -0.43
CA GLY A 119 1.57 -25.84 -0.17
C GLY A 119 2.37 -25.54 1.11
N ASN A 120 3.50 -26.19 1.24
CA ASN A 120 4.36 -26.13 2.42
C ASN A 120 5.39 -25.00 2.26
N LEU A 121 5.60 -24.18 3.29
CA LEU A 121 6.63 -23.12 3.32
C LEU A 121 8.06 -23.64 3.11
N LYS A 122 8.33 -24.92 3.37
CA LYS A 122 9.65 -25.53 3.08
C LYS A 122 10.10 -25.38 1.63
N GLN A 123 9.17 -25.19 0.69
CA GLN A 123 9.53 -24.91 -0.70
C GLN A 123 10.23 -23.55 -0.91
N PHE A 124 10.24 -22.68 0.11
CA PHE A 124 10.93 -21.39 0.08
C PHE A 124 12.28 -21.40 0.78
N GLU A 125 12.76 -22.54 1.27
CA GLU A 125 14.13 -22.68 1.73
C GLU A 125 15.09 -22.28 0.59
N GLY A 126 16.03 -21.38 0.87
CA GLY A 126 16.90 -20.77 -0.14
C GLY A 126 16.27 -19.69 -1.01
N ALA A 127 15.02 -19.30 -0.77
CA ALA A 127 14.37 -18.27 -1.55
C ALA A 127 14.72 -16.85 -1.06
N VAL A 128 14.52 -15.88 -1.96
CA VAL A 128 14.47 -14.45 -1.64
C VAL A 128 13.02 -14.03 -1.61
N VAL A 129 12.53 -13.58 -0.45
CA VAL A 129 11.14 -13.18 -0.23
C VAL A 129 11.04 -11.67 -0.11
N ALA A 130 10.17 -11.04 -0.92
CA ALA A 130 9.99 -9.60 -0.92
C ALA A 130 8.79 -9.18 -0.04
N VAL A 131 8.98 -8.17 0.82
CA VAL A 131 7.94 -7.58 1.66
C VAL A 131 7.76 -6.09 1.36
N HIS A 132 6.52 -5.71 1.02
CA HIS A 132 6.15 -4.36 0.57
C HIS A 132 5.51 -3.51 1.66
N SER A 133 5.31 -4.04 2.85
CA SER A 133 4.66 -3.31 3.93
C SER A 133 4.95 -3.94 5.29
N PRO A 134 4.76 -3.20 6.39
CA PRO A 134 4.86 -3.76 7.74
C PRO A 134 3.98 -5.00 7.95
N ARG A 135 2.75 -4.99 7.45
CA ARG A 135 1.83 -6.14 7.54
C ARG A 135 2.31 -7.36 6.77
N ALA A 136 2.95 -7.15 5.60
CA ALA A 136 3.53 -8.27 4.85
C ALA A 136 4.69 -8.91 5.61
N GLY A 137 5.51 -8.09 6.29
CA GLY A 137 6.57 -8.58 7.18
C GLY A 137 6.02 -9.36 8.36
N GLU A 138 5.01 -8.82 9.05
CA GLU A 138 4.33 -9.47 10.17
C GLU A 138 3.67 -10.80 9.76
N ARG A 139 2.99 -10.82 8.62
CA ARG A 139 2.38 -12.05 8.09
C ARG A 139 3.43 -13.09 7.73
N LEU A 140 4.54 -12.67 7.13
CA LEU A 140 5.65 -13.58 6.82
C LEU A 140 6.22 -14.21 8.09
N ASP A 141 6.48 -13.41 9.12
CA ASP A 141 6.96 -13.90 10.44
C ASP A 141 5.99 -14.91 11.06
N GLY A 142 4.69 -14.56 11.10
CA GLY A 142 3.63 -15.43 11.62
C GLY A 142 3.56 -16.76 10.90
N LEU A 143 3.60 -16.79 9.57
CA LEU A 143 3.55 -18.00 8.77
C LEU A 143 4.71 -18.97 9.07
N TYR A 144 5.94 -18.43 9.19
CA TYR A 144 7.11 -19.26 9.51
C TYR A 144 7.06 -19.81 10.94
N LEU A 145 6.48 -19.06 11.88
CA LEU A 145 6.26 -19.53 13.26
C LEU A 145 5.16 -20.60 13.32
N GLU A 146 4.03 -20.36 12.66
CA GLU A 146 2.88 -21.28 12.62
C GLU A 146 3.26 -22.66 12.05
N GLU A 147 4.03 -22.68 10.96
CA GLU A 147 4.44 -23.93 10.31
C GLU A 147 5.76 -24.51 10.86
N SER A 148 6.39 -23.85 11.84
CA SER A 148 7.68 -24.27 12.44
C SER A 148 8.77 -24.50 11.38
N VAL A 149 8.84 -23.65 10.36
CA VAL A 149 9.83 -23.73 9.28
C VAL A 149 11.09 -22.95 9.66
N ASP A 150 12.24 -23.52 9.35
CA ASP A 150 13.53 -22.85 9.55
C ASP A 150 13.68 -21.68 8.56
N ARG A 151 13.80 -20.46 9.11
CA ARG A 151 13.98 -19.24 8.34
C ARG A 151 15.44 -18.90 8.03
N SER A 152 16.38 -19.63 8.63
CA SER A 152 17.82 -19.38 8.49
C SER A 152 18.37 -19.60 7.07
N ALA A 153 17.60 -20.28 6.21
CA ALA A 153 17.90 -20.46 4.80
C ALA A 153 17.17 -19.49 3.87
N THR A 154 16.34 -18.58 4.40
CA THR A 154 15.53 -17.66 3.61
C THR A 154 16.04 -16.23 3.75
N THR A 155 16.20 -15.52 2.64
CA THR A 155 16.55 -14.09 2.62
C THR A 155 15.30 -13.23 2.47
N VAL A 156 15.16 -12.20 3.29
CA VAL A 156 14.08 -11.21 3.20
C VAL A 156 14.60 -9.93 2.57
N VAL A 157 13.89 -9.41 1.58
CA VAL A 157 14.11 -8.06 1.02
C VAL A 157 12.89 -7.20 1.30
N ALA A 158 13.08 -6.05 1.91
CA ALA A 158 12.00 -5.16 2.31
C ALA A 158 12.05 -3.83 1.55
N ILE A 159 10.88 -3.29 1.24
CA ILE A 159 10.76 -2.00 0.55
C ILE A 159 11.22 -0.82 1.42
N SER A 160 11.23 -0.99 2.75
CA SER A 160 11.65 0.02 3.74
C SER A 160 11.99 -0.63 5.08
N GLU A 161 12.68 0.09 5.95
CA GLU A 161 12.96 -0.32 7.33
C GLU A 161 11.67 -0.62 8.12
N ASP A 162 10.62 0.16 7.89
CA ASP A 162 9.31 -0.08 8.53
C ASP A 162 8.69 -1.42 8.10
N ALA A 163 8.93 -1.85 6.87
CA ALA A 163 8.47 -3.14 6.37
C ALA A 163 9.36 -4.32 6.84
N ALA A 164 10.66 -4.07 7.00
CA ALA A 164 11.61 -5.08 7.46
C ALA A 164 11.41 -5.46 8.93
N ARG A 165 11.20 -4.46 9.78
CA ARG A 165 11.16 -4.64 11.25
C ARG A 165 10.17 -5.69 11.72
N PRO A 166 8.91 -5.73 11.26
CA PRO A 166 7.92 -6.74 11.68
C PRO A 166 8.18 -8.16 11.12
N ALA A 167 9.06 -8.31 10.14
CA ALA A 167 9.44 -9.64 9.65
C ALA A 167 10.21 -10.47 10.70
N GLY A 168 10.63 -9.86 11.82
CA GLY A 168 11.32 -10.55 12.90
C GLY A 168 12.80 -10.83 12.60
N GLN A 169 13.37 -11.81 13.30
CA GLN A 169 14.79 -12.15 13.25
C GLN A 169 14.99 -13.63 12.92
N GLY A 170 16.25 -14.01 12.68
CA GLY A 170 16.62 -15.41 12.41
C GLY A 170 16.61 -15.78 10.93
N TRP A 171 16.37 -14.83 10.04
CA TRP A 171 16.52 -15.01 8.60
C TRP A 171 18.00 -15.16 8.22
N GLN A 172 18.28 -15.78 7.08
CA GLN A 172 19.64 -15.84 6.53
C GLN A 172 20.19 -14.42 6.36
N GLN A 173 19.38 -13.53 5.82
CA GLN A 173 19.69 -12.14 5.60
C GLN A 173 18.41 -11.31 5.54
N VAL A 174 18.47 -10.05 6.00
CA VAL A 174 17.41 -9.06 5.80
C VAL A 174 18.03 -7.83 5.16
N GLU A 175 17.57 -7.49 3.98
CA GLU A 175 18.05 -6.35 3.21
C GLU A 175 16.92 -5.38 2.92
N VAL A 176 17.23 -4.08 2.89
CA VAL A 176 16.25 -3.02 2.61
C VAL A 176 16.59 -2.33 1.30
N ALA A 177 15.59 -2.08 0.48
CA ALA A 177 15.74 -1.36 -0.78
C ALA A 177 16.28 0.05 -0.53
N SER A 178 17.14 0.55 -1.44
CA SER A 178 17.73 1.88 -1.36
C SER A 178 16.70 3.02 -1.44
N GLU A 179 15.58 2.75 -2.07
CA GLU A 179 14.42 3.65 -2.19
C GLU A 179 13.12 2.87 -1.98
N PRO A 180 12.08 3.47 -1.39
CA PRO A 180 10.82 2.79 -1.09
C PRO A 180 9.92 2.68 -2.33
N ASN A 181 10.41 2.01 -3.38
CA ASN A 181 9.68 1.73 -4.61
C ASN A 181 9.94 0.31 -5.13
N ASP A 182 9.05 -0.18 -5.97
CA ASP A 182 9.11 -1.55 -6.50
C ASP A 182 10.34 -1.79 -7.37
N ALA A 183 10.80 -0.79 -8.11
CA ALA A 183 11.97 -0.94 -9.00
C ALA A 183 13.24 -1.22 -8.18
N ALA A 184 13.47 -0.48 -7.10
CA ALA A 184 14.60 -0.68 -6.20
C ALA A 184 14.50 -2.01 -5.45
N LEU A 185 13.31 -2.39 -4.98
CA LEU A 185 13.06 -3.66 -4.30
C LEU A 185 13.33 -4.86 -5.22
N LEU A 186 12.81 -4.84 -6.45
CA LEU A 186 13.02 -5.90 -7.43
C LEU A 186 14.47 -6.00 -7.89
N ALA A 187 15.16 -4.87 -8.06
CA ALA A 187 16.59 -4.85 -8.39
C ALA A 187 17.42 -5.48 -7.27
N LEU A 188 17.10 -5.19 -6.01
CA LEU A 188 17.75 -5.81 -4.85
C LEU A 188 17.50 -7.32 -4.82
N ALA A 189 16.24 -7.75 -4.97
CA ALA A 189 15.89 -9.17 -5.00
C ALA A 189 16.60 -9.93 -6.11
N ALA A 190 16.63 -9.37 -7.33
CA ALA A 190 17.32 -9.96 -8.48
C ALA A 190 18.83 -10.13 -8.23
N ARG A 191 19.49 -9.14 -7.62
CA ARG A 191 20.90 -9.21 -7.25
C ARG A 191 21.18 -10.33 -6.27
N LEU A 192 20.32 -10.51 -5.26
CA LEU A 192 20.51 -11.55 -4.25
C LEU A 192 20.24 -12.94 -4.80
N CYS A 193 19.26 -13.10 -5.69
CA CYS A 193 19.01 -14.38 -6.38
C CYS A 193 20.17 -14.85 -7.28
N GLN A 194 21.07 -13.96 -7.72
CA GLN A 194 22.24 -14.32 -8.53
C GLN A 194 23.43 -14.81 -7.68
N ASN A 195 23.38 -14.58 -6.38
CA ASN A 195 24.47 -14.92 -5.45
C ASN A 195 24.16 -16.17 -4.59
N VAL A 196 23.08 -16.88 -4.92
CA VAL A 196 22.66 -18.14 -4.26
C VAL A 196 23.11 -19.33 -5.07
#